data_073a063e09f10d8798a3dab7178ea18a
#
_entry.id   073a063e09f10d8798a3dab7178ea18a
#
_cell.length_a   1.000
_cell.length_b   1.000
_cell.length_c   1.000
_cell.angle_alpha   90.00
_cell.angle_beta   90.00
_cell.angle_gamma   90.00
#
_symmetry.space_group_name_H-M   'P 1'
#
loop_
_entity.id
_entity.type
_entity.pdbx_description
1 polymer ?
#
loop_
_entity_poly.entity_id
_entity_poly.type
_entity_poly.pdbx_seq_one_letter_code
_entity_poly.pdbx_strand_id
1 'polypeptide(L)' 'MDKRQFANHIIDSLGGTNEVARICNVKPPSVSGWREDGIPDARLMYLKVIRPDIFSPKSKEAA' A
#
# COMPACT_ATOMS: atom_id res chain seq x y z
N MET A 1 10.73 -9.23 5.55
CA MET A 1 10.38 -8.56 4.29
C MET A 1 10.90 -7.15 4.33
N ASP A 2 11.70 -6.74 3.35
CA ASP A 2 12.22 -5.39 3.38
C ASP A 2 11.15 -4.40 2.88
N LYS A 3 11.45 -3.11 2.99
CA LYS A 3 10.44 -2.10 2.67
C LYS A 3 10.04 -2.11 1.20
N ARG A 4 10.94 -2.52 0.34
CA ARG A 4 10.64 -2.59 -1.09
C ARG A 4 9.66 -3.73 -1.38
N GLN A 5 9.92 -4.89 -0.82
CA GLN A 5 9.03 -6.02 -0.98
C GLN A 5 7.66 -5.73 -0.36
N PHE A 6 7.67 -5.12 0.80
CA PHE A 6 6.43 -4.75 1.47
C PHE A 6 5.63 -3.78 0.62
N ALA A 7 6.28 -2.75 0.08
CA ALA A 7 5.59 -1.77 -0.73
C ALA A 7 5.00 -2.41 -1.98
N ASN A 8 5.76 -3.27 -2.65
CA ASN A 8 5.26 -3.94 -3.84
C ASN A 8 4.08 -4.84 -3.52
N HIS A 9 4.14 -5.55 -2.40
CA HIS A 9 3.05 -6.41 -1.99
C HIS A 9 1.77 -5.59 -1.77
N ILE A 10 1.88 -4.48 -1.06
CA ILE A 10 0.73 -3.65 -0.77
C ILE A 10 0.16 -3.04 -2.05
N ILE A 11 1.02 -2.50 -2.89
CA ILE A 11 0.57 -1.85 -4.11
C ILE A 11 -0.12 -2.87 -5.03
N ASP A 12 0.44 -4.05 -5.16
CA ASP A 12 -0.16 -5.07 -6.01
C ASP A 12 -1.48 -5.57 -5.43
N SER A 13 -1.56 -5.67 -4.10
CA SER A 13 -2.79 -6.09 -3.44
C SER A 13 -3.91 -5.09 -3.63
N LEU A 14 -3.55 -3.82 -3.80
CA LEU A 14 -4.54 -2.75 -3.99
C LEU A 14 -4.96 -2.60 -5.45
N GLY A 15 -4.32 -3.30 -6.36
CA GLY A 15 -4.71 -3.24 -7.75
C GLY A 15 -3.64 -2.69 -8.68
N GLY A 16 -2.45 -2.43 -8.16
CA GLY A 16 -1.34 -1.98 -8.99
C GLY A 16 -1.05 -0.50 -8.84
N THR A 17 -0.03 -0.06 -9.55
CA THR A 17 0.47 1.30 -9.42
C THR A 17 -0.59 2.36 -9.73
N ASN A 18 -1.30 2.19 -10.83
CA ASN A 18 -2.29 3.19 -11.22
C ASN A 18 -3.45 3.26 -10.25
N GLU A 19 -3.87 2.11 -9.73
CA GLU A 19 -4.98 2.09 -8.78
C GLU A 19 -4.59 2.77 -7.47
N VAL A 20 -3.38 2.51 -6.98
CA VAL A 20 -2.91 3.15 -5.76
C VAL A 20 -2.79 4.66 -5.97
N ALA A 21 -2.32 5.07 -7.14
CA ALA A 21 -2.22 6.50 -7.45
C ALA A 21 -3.60 7.15 -7.37
N ARG A 22 -4.61 6.48 -7.91
CA ARG A 22 -5.97 6.99 -7.88
C ARG A 22 -6.49 7.06 -6.44
N ILE A 23 -6.27 6.02 -5.67
CA ILE A 23 -6.75 5.95 -4.29
C ILE A 23 -6.11 7.04 -3.44
N CYS A 24 -4.81 7.25 -3.60
CA CYS A 24 -4.08 8.20 -2.79
C CYS A 24 -4.10 9.61 -3.39
N ASN A 25 -4.71 9.78 -4.55
CA ASN A 25 -4.79 11.06 -5.23
C ASN A 25 -3.40 11.63 -5.52
N VAL A 26 -2.54 10.77 -6.04
CA VAL A 26 -1.20 11.18 -6.47
C VAL A 26 -0.98 10.66 -7.88
N LYS A 27 0.11 11.07 -8.49
CA LYS A 27 0.42 10.64 -9.84
C LYS A 27 1.13 9.29 -9.83
N PRO A 28 0.94 8.46 -10.86
CA PRO A 28 1.58 7.14 -10.90
C PRO A 28 3.08 7.14 -10.67
N PRO A 29 3.86 8.10 -11.16
CA PRO A 29 5.30 8.11 -10.86
C PRO A 29 5.62 8.13 -9.38
N SER A 30 4.77 8.78 -8.58
CA SER A 30 4.97 8.77 -7.12
C SER A 30 4.86 7.37 -6.57
N VAL A 31 3.87 6.61 -7.02
CA VAL A 31 3.69 5.24 -6.55
C VAL A 31 4.85 4.36 -7.01
N SER A 32 5.34 4.60 -8.23
CA SER A 32 6.51 3.86 -8.71
C SER A 32 7.71 4.11 -7.82
N GLY A 33 7.88 5.36 -7.35
CA GLY A 33 8.94 5.66 -6.40
C GLY A 33 8.78 4.91 -5.10
N TRP A 34 7.54 4.72 -4.66
CA TRP A 34 7.28 3.95 -3.44
C TRP A 34 7.70 2.49 -3.57
N ARG A 35 7.63 1.94 -4.76
CA ARG A 35 8.08 0.57 -4.98
C ARG A 35 9.59 0.44 -4.76
N GLU A 36 10.32 1.53 -5.00
CA GLU A 36 11.76 1.53 -4.81
C GLU A 36 12.15 1.89 -3.38
N ASP A 37 11.50 2.92 -2.83
CA ASP A 37 11.91 3.50 -1.55
C ASP A 37 11.02 3.13 -0.39
N GLY A 38 9.88 2.53 -0.67
CA GLY A 38 8.90 2.23 0.36
C GLY A 38 7.79 3.27 0.38
N ILE A 39 6.65 2.88 0.93
CA ILE A 39 5.48 3.76 1.00
C ILE A 39 5.65 4.71 2.18
N PRO A 40 5.45 6.02 1.97
CA PRO A 40 5.55 6.98 3.08
C PRO A 40 4.58 6.63 4.21
N ASP A 41 4.99 6.90 5.44
CA ASP A 41 4.17 6.56 6.61
C ASP A 41 2.78 7.17 6.54
N ALA A 42 2.69 8.41 6.10
CA ALA A 42 1.39 9.08 6.01
C ALA A 42 0.45 8.34 5.04
N ARG A 43 1.00 7.87 3.93
CA ARG A 43 0.20 7.12 2.97
C ARG A 43 -0.14 5.73 3.49
N LEU A 44 0.80 5.11 4.20
CA LEU A 44 0.54 3.82 4.81
C LEU A 44 -0.61 3.90 5.79
N MET A 45 -0.62 4.92 6.62
CA MET A 45 -1.70 5.10 7.58
C MET A 45 -3.04 5.27 6.89
N TYR A 46 -3.05 6.05 5.82
CA TYR A 46 -4.27 6.24 5.05
C TYR A 46 -4.77 4.92 4.47
N LEU A 47 -3.85 4.15 3.88
CA LEU A 47 -4.21 2.88 3.27
C LEU A 47 -4.70 1.88 4.31
N LYS A 48 -4.13 1.91 5.51
CA LYS A 48 -4.58 1.03 6.59
C LYS A 48 -6.00 1.33 7.00
N VAL A 49 -6.38 2.59 6.93
CA VAL A 49 -7.74 2.99 7.28
C VAL A 49 -8.74 2.51 6.24
N ILE A 50 -8.43 2.68 4.97
CA ILE A 50 -9.39 2.35 3.92
C ILE A 50 -9.36 0.87 3.52
N ARG A 51 -8.24 0.22 3.71
CA ARG A 51 -8.10 -1.20 3.33
C ARG A 51 -7.34 -1.97 4.42
N PRO A 52 -7.92 -2.07 5.62
CA PRO A 52 -7.25 -2.78 6.71
C PRO A 52 -7.06 -4.27 6.44
N ASP A 53 -7.88 -4.84 5.59
CA ASP A 53 -7.80 -6.26 5.29
C ASP A 53 -6.46 -6.63 4.66
N ILE A 54 -5.85 -5.71 3.94
CA ILE A 54 -4.58 -5.99 3.27
C ILE A 54 -3.43 -6.00 4.28
N PHE A 55 -3.54 -5.18 5.31
CA PHE A 55 -2.44 -5.03 6.28
C PHE A 55 -2.55 -5.96 7.46
N SER A 56 -3.72 -6.47 7.75
CA SER A 56 -3.95 -7.27 8.95
C SER A 56 -4.88 -8.44 8.69
N PRO A 57 -4.51 -9.33 7.77
CA PRO A 57 -5.38 -10.47 7.48
C PRO A 57 -5.59 -11.36 8.69
N LYS A 58 -4.60 -11.44 9.57
CA LYS A 58 -4.75 -12.28 10.76
C LYS A 58 -5.72 -11.70 11.76
N SER A 59 -5.92 -10.42 11.73
CA SER A 59 -6.90 -9.79 12.62
C SER A 59 -8.28 -10.33 12.35
N LYS A 60 -8.58 -10.60 11.10
CA LYS A 60 -9.88 -11.14 10.75
C LYS A 60 -10.06 -12.54 11.31
N GLU A 61 -9.00 -13.30 11.26
CA GLU A 61 -9.04 -14.66 11.77
C GLU A 61 -9.23 -14.65 13.28
N ALA A 62 -8.56 -13.73 13.93
CA ALA A 62 -8.68 -13.61 15.36
C ALA A 62 -10.08 -13.23 15.77
N ALA A 63 -10.72 -12.48 14.94
CA ALA A 63 -12.09 -12.09 15.22
C ALA A 63 -13.02 -13.26 15.00
#